data_e59ce200a4adbebe6b60f1334d2bf0b8
#
_entry.id   e59ce200a4adbebe6b60f1334d2bf0b8
#
_cell.length_a   1.000
_cell.length_b   1.000
_cell.length_c   1.000
_cell.angle_alpha   90.00
_cell.angle_beta   90.00
_cell.angle_gamma   90.00
#
_symmetry.space_group_name_H-M   'P 1'
#
loop_
_entity.id
_entity.type
_entity.pdbx_description
1 polymer ?
#
loop_
_entity_poly.entity_id
_entity_poly.type
_entity_poly.pdbx_seq_one_letter_code
_entity_poly.pdbx_strand_id
1 'polypeptide(L)'
;MGFTAEATKLSGDQGADLIIEKFGKKIAVQAKRYNGKVSNTAIQEVTASIAYYGANSGMVVTTGEFTVSAIELAMSNNIKLIGRQKLEELIQKYY
;
A
#
# COMPACT_ATOMS: atom_id res chain seq x y z
N MET A 1 -8.63 -1.23 -17.93
CA MET A 1 -8.34 -2.04 -16.80
C MET A 1 -9.32 -1.99 -15.63
N GLY A 2 -10.28 -1.14 -15.65
CA GLY A 2 -11.33 -1.14 -14.66
C GLY A 2 -10.97 -0.59 -13.30
N PHE A 3 -9.89 0.16 -13.22
CA PHE A 3 -9.52 0.83 -11.97
C PHE A 3 -9.84 2.30 -12.04
N THR A 4 -10.22 2.87 -10.92
CA THR A 4 -10.15 4.30 -10.73
C THR A 4 -9.19 4.55 -9.57
N ALA A 5 -8.47 5.65 -9.62
CA ALA A 5 -7.50 6.00 -8.60
C ALA A 5 -7.63 7.46 -8.24
N GLU A 6 -7.58 7.75 -6.96
CA GLU A 6 -7.71 9.10 -6.45
C GLU A 6 -6.61 9.38 -5.45
N ALA A 7 -5.83 10.43 -5.67
CA ALA A 7 -4.85 10.86 -4.69
C ALA A 7 -5.57 11.41 -3.48
N THR A 8 -5.05 11.14 -2.30
CA THR A 8 -5.64 11.69 -1.08
C THR A 8 -5.33 13.17 -1.01
N LYS A 9 -6.23 13.92 -0.42
CA LYS A 9 -6.14 15.37 -0.36
C LYS A 9 -4.89 15.87 0.32
N LEU A 10 -4.54 15.24 1.40
CA LEU A 10 -3.41 15.67 2.23
C LEU A 10 -2.36 14.58 2.19
N SER A 11 -1.74 14.42 1.07
CA SER A 11 -0.73 13.40 0.77
C SER A 11 -0.16 12.69 1.97
N GLY A 12 -0.71 11.51 2.28
CA GLY A 12 -0.15 10.66 3.31
C GLY A 12 -0.45 11.07 4.73
N ASP A 13 -1.16 12.17 4.95
CA ASP A 13 -1.46 12.61 6.32
C ASP A 13 -2.30 11.59 7.08
N GLN A 14 -3.10 10.82 6.37
CA GLN A 14 -3.96 9.80 6.97
C GLN A 14 -3.48 8.39 6.64
N GLY A 15 -2.21 8.25 6.32
CA GLY A 15 -1.59 6.95 6.11
C GLY A 15 -1.82 6.34 4.75
N ALA A 16 -2.41 7.08 3.83
CA ALA A 16 -2.58 6.61 2.45
C ALA A 16 -2.33 7.75 1.48
N ASP A 17 -1.60 7.47 0.42
CA ASP A 17 -1.30 8.45 -0.63
C ASP A 17 -2.32 8.38 -1.75
N LEU A 18 -3.03 7.27 -1.86
CA LEU A 18 -3.83 6.96 -3.01
C LEU A 18 -4.95 6.01 -2.61
N ILE A 19 -6.13 6.23 -3.15
CA ILE A 19 -7.24 5.28 -3.01
C ILE A 19 -7.53 4.72 -4.39
N ILE A 20 -7.49 3.41 -4.51
CA ILE A 20 -7.81 2.71 -5.75
C ILE A 20 -9.18 2.07 -5.58
N GLU A 21 -10.03 2.26 -6.56
CA GLU A 21 -11.36 1.64 -6.53
C GLU A 21 -11.55 0.76 -7.75
N LYS A 22 -12.04 -0.45 -7.51
CA LYS A 22 -12.33 -1.41 -8.58
C LYS A 22 -13.52 -2.26 -8.15
N PHE A 23 -14.54 -2.33 -9.00
CA PHE A 23 -15.75 -3.11 -8.75
C PHE A 23 -16.40 -2.78 -7.40
N GLY A 24 -16.39 -1.50 -7.04
CA GLY A 24 -16.99 -1.04 -5.78
C GLY A 24 -16.15 -1.28 -4.55
N LYS A 25 -14.96 -1.83 -4.69
CA LYS A 25 -14.05 -2.05 -3.58
C LYS A 25 -12.93 -1.02 -3.60
N LYS A 26 -12.62 -0.49 -2.42
CA LYS A 26 -11.59 0.53 -2.27
C LYS A 26 -10.36 -0.04 -1.58
N ILE A 27 -9.20 0.31 -2.10
CA ILE A 27 -7.91 -0.10 -1.53
C ILE A 27 -7.15 1.16 -1.16
N ALA A 28 -6.77 1.28 0.10
CA ALA A 28 -5.92 2.37 0.55
C ALA A 28 -4.47 1.99 0.29
N VAL A 29 -3.74 2.82 -0.45
CA VAL A 29 -2.37 2.52 -0.87
C VAL A 29 -1.42 3.53 -0.27
N GLN A 30 -0.36 3.05 0.36
CA GLN A 30 0.74 3.89 0.79
C GLN A 30 1.97 3.56 -0.03
N ALA A 31 2.56 4.56 -0.64
CA ALA A 31 3.77 4.39 -1.45
C ALA A 31 4.96 4.92 -0.66
N LYS A 32 6.02 4.12 -0.61
CA LYS A 32 7.26 4.49 0.07
C LYS A 32 8.43 4.38 -0.90
N ARG A 33 8.96 5.51 -1.28
CA ARG A 33 10.16 5.58 -2.10
C ARG A 33 11.35 5.53 -1.15
N TYR A 34 11.95 4.35 -1.02
CA TYR A 34 12.86 4.12 0.08
C TYR A 34 13.93 3.11 -0.30
N ASN A 35 15.16 3.38 0.08
CA ASN A 35 16.28 2.49 -0.24
C ASN A 35 16.54 1.43 0.82
N GLY A 36 15.91 1.53 1.96
CA GLY A 36 16.11 0.60 3.04
C GLY A 36 14.92 -0.34 3.21
N LYS A 37 14.66 -0.71 4.44
CA LYS A 37 13.57 -1.61 4.78
C LYS A 37 12.41 -0.84 5.42
N VAL A 38 11.24 -1.02 4.89
CA VAL A 38 10.02 -0.44 5.43
C VAL A 38 9.60 -1.26 6.64
N SER A 39 9.36 -0.59 7.75
CA SER A 39 9.05 -1.24 9.02
C SER A 39 7.56 -1.19 9.35
N ASN A 40 7.24 -1.62 10.57
CA ASN A 40 5.87 -1.72 11.05
C ASN A 40 5.07 -0.43 10.96
N THR A 41 5.73 0.72 11.09
CA THR A 41 5.04 2.01 11.07
C THR A 41 4.19 2.17 9.81
N ALA A 42 4.74 1.81 8.65
CA ALA A 42 4.00 1.94 7.39
C ALA A 42 2.76 1.03 7.38
N ILE A 43 2.90 -0.17 7.94
CA ILE A 43 1.78 -1.11 8.00
C ILE A 43 0.70 -0.57 8.94
N GLN A 44 1.10 -0.01 10.06
CA GLN A 44 0.17 0.57 11.03
C GLN A 44 -0.56 1.77 10.41
N GLU A 45 0.17 2.60 9.68
CA GLU A 45 -0.41 3.78 9.04
C GLU A 45 -1.45 3.40 8.00
N VAL A 46 -1.14 2.45 7.12
CA VAL A 46 -2.10 2.06 6.09
C VAL A 46 -3.28 1.33 6.69
N THR A 47 -3.07 0.56 7.76
CA THR A 47 -4.16 -0.12 8.46
C THR A 47 -5.15 0.91 9.03
N ALA A 48 -4.63 1.95 9.64
CA ALA A 48 -5.48 3.02 10.16
C ALA A 48 -6.24 3.75 9.04
N SER A 49 -5.62 3.91 7.89
CA SER A 49 -6.24 4.61 6.77
C SER A 49 -7.41 3.85 6.18
N ILE A 50 -7.44 2.53 6.32
CA ILE A 50 -8.55 1.72 5.84
C ILE A 50 -9.86 2.21 6.46
N ALA A 51 -9.88 2.37 7.78
CA ALA A 51 -11.07 2.87 8.46
C ALA A 51 -11.35 4.33 8.12
N TYR A 52 -10.31 5.13 8.08
CA TYR A 52 -10.48 6.57 7.83
C TYR A 52 -11.12 6.85 6.48
N TYR A 53 -10.69 6.15 5.43
CA TYR A 53 -11.20 6.38 4.07
C TYR A 53 -12.33 5.44 3.69
N GLY A 54 -12.77 4.59 4.59
CA GLY A 54 -13.81 3.62 4.28
C GLY A 54 -13.37 2.60 3.24
N ALA A 55 -12.10 2.25 3.26
CA ALA A 55 -11.56 1.28 2.30
C ALA A 55 -11.86 -0.15 2.76
N ASN A 56 -11.75 -1.08 1.83
CA ASN A 56 -11.95 -2.50 2.10
C ASN A 56 -10.66 -3.20 2.48
N SER A 57 -9.54 -2.72 1.96
CA SER A 57 -8.24 -3.31 2.22
C SER A 57 -7.14 -2.27 2.06
N GLY A 58 -5.91 -2.66 2.39
CA GLY A 58 -4.76 -1.77 2.29
C GLY A 58 -3.60 -2.41 1.56
N MET A 59 -2.70 -1.57 1.08
CA MET A 59 -1.52 -2.00 0.36
C MET A 59 -0.38 -1.04 0.63
N VAL A 60 0.83 -1.57 0.79
CA VAL A 60 2.03 -0.75 0.86
C VAL A 60 2.94 -1.14 -0.29
N VAL A 61 3.35 -0.16 -1.07
CA VAL A 61 4.26 -0.34 -2.20
C VAL A 61 5.56 0.37 -1.88
N THR A 62 6.69 -0.27 -2.10
CA THR A 62 7.98 0.36 -1.86
C THR A 62 8.97 -0.02 -2.94
N THR A 63 9.90 0.88 -3.20
CA THR A 63 11.05 0.58 -4.07
C THR A 63 12.14 -0.17 -3.29
N GLY A 64 12.01 -0.28 -1.97
CA GLY A 64 12.90 -1.04 -1.11
C GLY A 64 12.34 -2.40 -0.75
N GLU A 65 12.60 -2.78 0.49
CA GLU A 65 12.16 -4.07 1.02
C GLU A 65 11.38 -3.85 2.31
N PHE A 66 10.87 -4.94 2.89
CA PHE A 66 10.15 -4.89 4.16
C PHE A 66 10.90 -5.67 5.21
N THR A 67 10.81 -5.23 6.47
CA THR A 67 11.33 -6.02 7.58
C THR A 67 10.48 -7.26 7.76
N VAL A 68 11.04 -8.30 8.39
CA VAL A 68 10.28 -9.52 8.69
C VAL A 68 9.07 -9.17 9.55
N SER A 69 9.27 -8.29 10.52
CA SER A 69 8.20 -7.85 11.41
C SER A 69 7.06 -7.17 10.65
N ALA A 70 7.41 -6.34 9.66
CA ALA A 70 6.39 -5.69 8.82
C ALA A 70 5.61 -6.70 8.01
N ILE A 71 6.29 -7.71 7.47
CA ILE A 71 5.63 -8.77 6.69
C ILE A 71 4.63 -9.52 7.57
N GLU A 72 5.03 -9.87 8.79
CA GLU A 72 4.15 -10.57 9.72
C GLU A 72 2.94 -9.72 10.10
N LEU A 73 3.17 -8.46 10.38
CA LEU A 73 2.08 -7.56 10.75
C LEU A 73 1.11 -7.36 9.59
N ALA A 74 1.63 -7.25 8.38
CA ALA A 74 0.80 -7.12 7.19
C ALA A 74 -0.09 -8.34 7.00
N MET A 75 0.46 -9.53 7.18
CA MET A 75 -0.32 -10.76 7.06
C MET A 75 -1.46 -10.80 8.08
N SER A 76 -1.21 -10.36 9.31
CA SER A 76 -2.22 -10.34 10.36
C SER A 76 -3.35 -9.36 10.07
N ASN A 77 -3.08 -8.33 9.28
CA ASN A 77 -4.05 -7.27 9.00
C ASN A 77 -4.54 -7.28 7.56
N ASN A 78 -4.23 -8.30 6.79
CA ASN A 78 -4.62 -8.42 5.38
C ASN A 78 -4.14 -7.23 4.53
N ILE A 79 -2.93 -6.77 4.82
CA ILE A 79 -2.29 -5.70 4.04
C ILE A 79 -1.42 -6.36 2.98
N LYS A 80 -1.61 -5.97 1.73
CA LYS A 80 -0.80 -6.46 0.63
C LYS A 80 0.49 -5.67 0.56
N LEU A 81 1.60 -6.37 0.36
CA LEU A 81 2.91 -5.74 0.26
C LEU A 81 3.48 -5.94 -1.13
N ILE A 82 3.98 -4.85 -1.72
CA ILE A 82 4.66 -4.89 -3.00
C ILE A 82 6.01 -4.22 -2.80
N GLY A 83 7.05 -5.03 -2.72
CA GLY A 83 8.42 -4.54 -2.61
C GLY A 83 9.08 -4.42 -3.97
N ARG A 84 10.38 -4.17 -3.97
CA ARG A 84 11.15 -3.94 -5.20
C ARG A 84 10.99 -5.06 -6.21
N GLN A 85 11.19 -6.29 -5.79
CA GLN A 85 11.15 -7.44 -6.70
C GLN A 85 9.79 -7.57 -7.38
N LYS A 86 8.74 -7.48 -6.58
CA LYS A 86 7.37 -7.58 -7.10
C LYS A 86 7.05 -6.43 -8.03
N LEU A 87 7.51 -5.24 -7.69
CA LEU A 87 7.30 -4.05 -8.50
C LEU A 87 8.00 -4.20 -9.87
N GLU A 88 9.23 -4.71 -9.88
CA GLU A 88 9.96 -4.95 -11.12
C GLU A 88 9.25 -5.98 -12.00
N GLU A 89 8.72 -7.05 -11.39
CA GLU A 89 7.94 -8.05 -12.11
C GLU A 89 6.70 -7.45 -12.75
N LEU A 90 6.00 -6.58 -12.02
CA LEU A 90 4.82 -5.93 -12.55
C LEU A 90 5.15 -4.99 -13.70
N ILE A 91 6.25 -4.27 -13.60
CA ILE A 91 6.69 -3.38 -14.66
C ILE A 91 7.02 -4.19 -15.92
N GLN A 92 7.74 -5.29 -15.78
CA GLN A 92 8.10 -6.14 -16.92
C GLN A 92 6.86 -6.76 -17.57
N LYS A 93 5.86 -7.10 -16.75
CA LYS A 93 4.66 -7.75 -17.26
C LYS A 93 3.77 -6.81 -18.05
N TYR A 94 3.68 -5.53 -17.65
CA TYR A 94 2.72 -4.60 -18.22
C TYR A 94 3.36 -3.47 -19.02
N TYR A 95 4.66 -3.39 -19.04
CA TYR A 95 5.41 -2.41 -19.81
C TYR A 95 6.56 -3.05 -20.56
#